data_710671926d8b1cf656cab65d8e152aa4
#
_entry.id   710671926d8b1cf656cab65d8e152aa4
#
_cell.length_a   1.000
_cell.length_b   1.000
_cell.length_c   1.000
_cell.angle_alpha   90.00
_cell.angle_beta   90.00
_cell.angle_gamma   90.00
#
_symmetry.space_group_name_H-M   'P 1'
#
loop_
_entity.id
_entity.type
_entity.pdbx_description
1 polymer ?
#
loop_
_entity_poly.entity_id
_entity_poly.type
_entity_poly.pdbx_seq_one_letter_code
_entity_poly.pdbx_strand_id
1 'polypeptide(L)'
;MNRRQFISSSGAAAAALSSGSTTQTASAAPAKRALMKLGTETQLGDARLKSLARYGLKNVGGAPPRAEGSVWPALDDLKRGREAAEKNGISYDIVTPPILASSQIDRERHPAIMLAESPERDRDIEQLQTLVKNCAAAGIPAFKYNMSILGVLRLPARVPGRGDATYSAWNFKEAHPATPLTKAGRVTADRFWERITYFLERMVPVAEEYKIRMACHPQDPGVPPEGYQGVDRVLGTVDGLKKFLSIKESPYHGLNFCQGTVSEMLQDPGKEILDVIRYFGSRKKIFNVHFRNIRGHRDNFVEVYPDEGDVNFVKAIQVYKEVDYSGMLMPDHVPQAPDDPGGQQSFAFCFGYIRALIQAVDQMG
;
A
#
# COMPACT_ATOMS: atom_id res chain seq x y z
N MET A 1 51.54 35.02 -15.77
CA MET A 1 52.48 35.74 -14.86
C MET A 1 52.63 34.95 -13.60
N ASN A 2 53.87 34.42 -13.38
CA ASN A 2 54.33 33.69 -12.21
C ASN A 2 54.62 34.64 -11.04
N ARG A 3 54.48 34.13 -9.80
CA ARG A 3 55.34 34.38 -8.61
C ARG A 3 54.69 33.68 -7.39
N ARG A 4 55.12 32.58 -6.90
CA ARG A 4 56.33 32.07 -6.23
C ARG A 4 56.90 32.97 -5.12
N GLN A 5 56.92 32.32 -3.95
CA GLN A 5 57.89 32.35 -2.85
C GLN A 5 57.89 33.53 -1.89
N PHE A 6 57.73 33.21 -0.58
CA PHE A 6 58.76 33.54 0.38
C PHE A 6 58.87 32.47 1.49
N ILE A 7 60.12 32.22 1.85
CA ILE A 7 60.67 31.15 2.66
C ILE A 7 61.00 31.69 4.08
N SER A 8 60.88 30.78 5.06
CA SER A 8 61.77 30.49 6.21
C SER A 8 61.93 31.58 7.27
N SER A 9 62.07 31.23 8.54
CA SER A 9 62.99 30.28 9.19
C SER A 9 62.81 30.27 10.71
N SER A 10 63.17 29.16 11.36
CA SER A 10 63.84 28.97 12.65
C SER A 10 63.00 29.28 13.91
N GLY A 11 62.83 28.46 14.88
CA GLY A 11 63.52 27.34 15.44
C GLY A 11 63.25 27.37 16.94
N ALA A 12 63.10 26.24 17.55
CA ALA A 12 63.56 25.87 18.88
C ALA A 12 62.64 24.77 19.49
N ALA A 13 63.26 23.69 19.85
CA ALA A 13 62.67 22.54 20.45
C ALA A 13 62.21 22.81 21.92
N ALA A 14 61.04 22.33 22.27
CA ALA A 14 60.66 22.04 23.64
C ALA A 14 59.98 20.66 23.62
N ALA A 15 60.64 19.67 24.16
CA ALA A 15 60.08 18.38 24.41
C ALA A 15 59.04 18.45 25.56
N ALA A 16 57.80 18.27 25.23
CA ALA A 16 56.75 18.01 26.22
C ALA A 16 56.25 16.60 26.04
N LEU A 17 56.44 15.80 27.04
CA LEU A 17 55.87 14.48 27.22
C LEU A 17 54.34 14.61 27.23
N SER A 18 53.68 14.32 26.12
CA SER A 18 52.24 14.17 26.08
C SER A 18 51.90 12.68 26.22
N SER A 19 51.32 12.34 27.37
CA SER A 19 50.60 11.11 27.60
C SER A 19 49.49 11.00 26.53
N GLY A 20 49.70 10.09 25.58
CA GLY A 20 48.74 9.82 24.52
C GLY A 20 47.48 9.18 25.09
N SER A 21 46.47 9.96 25.34
CA SER A 21 45.07 9.49 25.38
C SER A 21 44.66 9.13 23.97
N THR A 22 44.75 7.86 23.61
CA THR A 22 44.07 7.33 22.43
C THR A 22 42.57 7.43 22.67
N THR A 23 41.98 8.53 22.25
CA THR A 23 40.55 8.60 22.02
C THR A 23 40.21 7.57 20.94
N GLN A 24 39.77 6.39 21.37
CA GLN A 24 39.09 5.47 20.48
C GLN A 24 37.86 6.19 19.93
N THR A 25 37.95 6.66 18.71
CA THR A 25 36.77 7.10 17.97
C THR A 25 35.88 5.87 17.84
N ALA A 26 34.82 5.84 18.64
CA ALA A 26 33.77 4.82 18.48
C ALA A 26 33.34 4.89 17.02
N SER A 27 33.59 3.84 16.27
CA SER A 27 33.08 3.67 14.91
C SER A 27 31.58 3.79 15.01
N ALA A 28 31.01 4.85 14.46
CA ALA A 28 29.56 5.00 14.38
C ALA A 28 29.00 3.76 13.67
N ALA A 29 28.00 3.13 14.28
CA ALA A 29 27.30 2.02 13.63
C ALA A 29 26.87 2.45 12.22
N PRO A 30 26.98 1.56 11.21
CA PRO A 30 26.64 1.92 9.85
C PRO A 30 25.19 2.42 9.80
N ALA A 31 24.98 3.53 9.13
CA ALA A 31 23.66 4.14 9.00
C ALA A 31 22.65 3.13 8.42
N LYS A 32 21.47 3.07 9.04
CA LYS A 32 20.40 2.17 8.59
C LYS A 32 19.95 2.55 7.18
N ARG A 33 19.85 1.57 6.29
CA ARG A 33 19.44 1.78 4.90
C ARG A 33 17.91 1.81 4.76
N ALA A 34 17.42 2.58 3.80
CA ALA A 34 16.03 2.53 3.37
C ALA A 34 15.80 1.29 2.48
N LEU A 35 15.01 0.35 2.95
CA LEU A 35 14.79 -0.94 2.27
C LEU A 35 13.54 -0.96 1.37
N MET A 36 12.64 0.04 1.52
CA MET A 36 11.41 0.13 0.73
C MET A 36 11.73 0.39 -0.75
N LYS A 37 10.81 -0.03 -1.61
CA LYS A 37 10.96 -0.03 -3.06
C LYS A 37 9.86 0.82 -3.70
N LEU A 38 10.19 1.53 -4.78
CA LEU A 38 9.16 2.13 -5.61
C LEU A 38 8.46 1.04 -6.42
N GLY A 39 7.12 1.00 -6.36
CA GLY A 39 6.30 0.07 -7.11
C GLY A 39 5.01 0.69 -7.62
N THR A 40 4.22 -0.09 -8.32
CA THR A 40 2.85 0.25 -8.73
C THR A 40 2.03 -1.01 -8.98
N GLU A 41 0.71 -0.87 -8.89
CA GLU A 41 -0.22 -1.87 -9.38
C GLU A 41 -0.54 -1.63 -10.86
N THR A 42 -0.51 -2.66 -11.68
CA THR A 42 -0.70 -2.53 -13.14
C THR A 42 -1.15 -3.84 -13.79
N GLN A 43 -1.63 -3.75 -15.02
CA GLN A 43 -1.73 -4.92 -15.91
C GLN A 43 -0.35 -5.24 -16.47
N LEU A 44 0.00 -6.53 -16.51
CA LEU A 44 1.33 -7.03 -16.87
C LEU A 44 1.53 -7.16 -18.39
N GLY A 45 1.32 -6.08 -19.13
CA GLY A 45 1.61 -5.99 -20.57
C GLY A 45 3.02 -5.45 -20.85
N ASP A 46 3.73 -6.00 -21.86
CA ASP A 46 5.12 -5.63 -22.17
C ASP A 46 5.31 -4.13 -22.42
N ALA A 47 4.43 -3.48 -23.18
CA ALA A 47 4.50 -2.04 -23.42
C ALA A 47 4.37 -1.22 -22.12
N ARG A 48 3.48 -1.63 -21.23
CA ARG A 48 3.27 -0.98 -19.94
C ARG A 48 4.47 -1.18 -19.03
N LEU A 49 5.01 -2.38 -18.94
CA LEU A 49 6.19 -2.69 -18.14
C LEU A 49 7.43 -1.92 -18.62
N LYS A 50 7.66 -1.82 -19.93
CA LYS A 50 8.70 -0.95 -20.50
C LYS A 50 8.53 0.51 -20.12
N SER A 51 7.30 1.02 -20.15
CA SER A 51 6.98 2.39 -19.73
C SER A 51 7.34 2.60 -18.26
N LEU A 52 6.97 1.68 -17.38
CA LEU A 52 7.26 1.74 -15.94
C LEU A 52 8.77 1.68 -15.67
N ALA A 53 9.51 0.83 -16.38
CA ALA A 53 10.95 0.72 -16.27
C ALA A 53 11.67 2.06 -16.54
N ARG A 54 11.17 2.90 -17.46
CA ARG A 54 11.73 4.25 -17.73
C ARG A 54 11.68 5.15 -16.50
N TYR A 55 10.66 5.03 -15.66
CA TYR A 55 10.54 5.79 -14.41
C TYR A 55 11.35 5.17 -13.26
N GLY A 56 12.06 4.07 -13.53
CA GLY A 56 12.92 3.41 -12.57
C GLY A 56 12.17 2.48 -11.60
N LEU A 57 10.94 2.07 -11.93
CA LEU A 57 10.24 1.05 -11.17
C LEU A 57 10.94 -0.29 -11.34
N LYS A 58 11.06 -0.99 -10.22
CA LYS A 58 11.67 -2.32 -10.16
C LYS A 58 10.72 -3.39 -9.62
N ASN A 59 9.54 -2.98 -9.18
CA ASN A 59 8.57 -3.85 -8.51
C ASN A 59 7.16 -3.50 -8.97
N VAL A 60 6.34 -4.49 -9.23
CA VAL A 60 4.93 -4.32 -9.60
C VAL A 60 4.03 -5.32 -8.87
N GLY A 61 2.78 -4.91 -8.73
CA GLY A 61 1.66 -5.78 -8.39
C GLY A 61 0.60 -5.75 -9.49
N GLY A 62 -0.41 -6.59 -9.38
CA GLY A 62 -1.58 -6.55 -10.24
C GLY A 62 -2.09 -7.91 -10.70
N ALA A 63 -3.05 -7.89 -11.62
CA ALA A 63 -3.59 -9.10 -12.20
C ALA A 63 -2.69 -9.64 -13.32
N PRO A 64 -2.39 -10.96 -13.35
CA PRO A 64 -1.66 -11.58 -14.45
C PRO A 64 -2.51 -11.60 -15.73
N PRO A 65 -1.87 -11.71 -16.91
CA PRO A 65 -2.59 -12.07 -18.11
C PRO A 65 -3.33 -13.40 -17.89
N ARG A 66 -4.52 -13.52 -18.44
CA ARG A 66 -5.35 -14.74 -18.31
C ARG A 66 -5.79 -15.22 -19.67
N ALA A 67 -6.04 -16.54 -19.80
CA ALA A 67 -6.69 -17.08 -20.96
C ALA A 67 -8.09 -16.48 -21.14
N GLU A 68 -8.50 -16.28 -22.39
CA GLU A 68 -9.83 -15.75 -22.71
C GLU A 68 -10.92 -16.63 -22.10
N GLY A 69 -11.92 -15.98 -21.48
CA GLY A 69 -13.02 -16.66 -20.79
C GLY A 69 -12.68 -17.20 -19.39
N SER A 70 -11.41 -17.24 -18.98
CA SER A 70 -11.03 -17.67 -17.64
C SER A 70 -11.23 -16.59 -16.59
N VAL A 71 -11.90 -16.93 -15.48
CA VAL A 71 -12.01 -16.05 -14.30
C VAL A 71 -10.71 -16.12 -13.49
N TRP A 72 -10.20 -17.32 -13.25
CA TRP A 72 -9.05 -17.57 -12.38
C TRP A 72 -7.77 -17.73 -13.19
N PRO A 73 -6.65 -17.13 -12.76
CA PRO A 73 -5.38 -17.35 -13.41
C PRO A 73 -4.86 -18.78 -13.12
N ALA A 74 -4.45 -19.46 -14.15
CA ALA A 74 -3.71 -20.73 -14.03
C ALA A 74 -2.25 -20.46 -13.60
N LEU A 75 -1.55 -21.52 -13.20
CA LEU A 75 -0.12 -21.43 -12.86
C LEU A 75 0.71 -20.84 -14.00
N ASP A 76 0.42 -21.23 -15.24
CA ASP A 76 1.15 -20.73 -16.42
C ASP A 76 0.87 -19.25 -16.70
N ASP A 77 -0.33 -18.75 -16.34
CA ASP A 77 -0.64 -17.32 -16.42
C ASP A 77 0.24 -16.51 -15.46
N LEU A 78 0.41 -16.99 -14.23
CA LEU A 78 1.27 -16.38 -13.23
C LEU A 78 2.74 -16.39 -13.66
N LYS A 79 3.22 -17.52 -14.17
CA LYS A 79 4.59 -17.65 -14.72
C LYS A 79 4.82 -16.68 -15.88
N ARG A 80 3.90 -16.63 -16.86
CA ARG A 80 3.98 -15.68 -17.97
C ARG A 80 4.00 -14.22 -17.50
N GLY A 81 3.17 -13.87 -16.52
CA GLY A 81 3.17 -12.52 -15.93
C GLY A 81 4.50 -12.19 -15.28
N ARG A 82 5.08 -13.12 -14.54
CA ARG A 82 6.40 -12.97 -13.92
C ARG A 82 7.51 -12.83 -14.96
N GLU A 83 7.55 -13.71 -15.94
CA GLU A 83 8.54 -13.65 -17.04
C GLU A 83 8.47 -12.33 -17.82
N ALA A 84 7.25 -11.82 -18.09
CA ALA A 84 7.06 -10.52 -18.72
C ALA A 84 7.62 -9.37 -17.90
N ALA A 85 7.44 -9.41 -16.57
CA ALA A 85 8.01 -8.43 -15.67
C ALA A 85 9.55 -8.53 -15.62
N GLU A 86 10.10 -9.73 -15.43
CA GLU A 86 11.54 -10.00 -15.35
C GLU A 86 12.29 -9.59 -16.64
N LYS A 87 11.70 -9.85 -17.82
CA LYS A 87 12.21 -9.40 -19.12
C LYS A 87 12.45 -7.88 -19.17
N ASN A 88 11.67 -7.12 -18.42
CA ASN A 88 11.78 -5.66 -18.31
C ASN A 88 12.57 -5.21 -17.06
N GLY A 89 13.24 -6.13 -16.37
CA GLY A 89 14.02 -5.85 -15.16
C GLY A 89 13.16 -5.47 -13.95
N ILE A 90 11.91 -5.96 -13.90
CA ILE A 90 10.90 -5.67 -12.88
C ILE A 90 10.53 -6.98 -12.16
N SER A 91 10.41 -6.95 -10.85
CA SER A 91 9.90 -8.06 -10.04
C SER A 91 8.38 -7.99 -9.91
N TYR A 92 7.70 -9.12 -10.04
CA TYR A 92 6.26 -9.26 -9.80
C TYR A 92 6.02 -9.74 -8.37
N ASP A 93 5.70 -8.80 -7.48
CA ASP A 93 5.74 -9.03 -6.03
C ASP A 93 4.36 -9.38 -5.42
N ILE A 94 3.25 -9.02 -6.08
CA ILE A 94 1.92 -9.19 -5.50
C ILE A 94 0.84 -9.40 -6.58
N VAL A 95 0.04 -10.45 -6.43
CA VAL A 95 -1.09 -10.75 -7.32
C VAL A 95 -2.36 -10.07 -6.81
N THR A 96 -3.14 -9.52 -7.73
CA THR A 96 -4.53 -9.13 -7.45
C THR A 96 -5.46 -10.24 -7.95
N PRO A 97 -6.21 -10.93 -7.08
CA PRO A 97 -7.14 -11.97 -7.47
C PRO A 97 -8.34 -11.39 -8.24
N PRO A 98 -9.07 -12.21 -9.00
CA PRO A 98 -10.23 -11.77 -9.79
C PRO A 98 -11.48 -11.49 -8.95
N ILE A 99 -11.45 -11.80 -7.67
CA ILE A 99 -12.52 -11.58 -6.69
C ILE A 99 -11.99 -10.79 -5.50
N LEU A 100 -12.87 -10.38 -4.60
CA LEU A 100 -12.52 -9.55 -3.44
C LEU A 100 -11.81 -8.27 -3.86
N ALA A 101 -12.32 -7.62 -4.91
CA ALA A 101 -11.88 -6.32 -5.38
C ALA A 101 -12.44 -5.18 -4.51
N SER A 102 -12.06 -3.94 -4.82
CA SER A 102 -12.56 -2.73 -4.16
C SER A 102 -13.88 -2.22 -4.76
N SER A 103 -14.59 -3.01 -5.54
CA SER A 103 -15.86 -2.64 -6.16
C SER A 103 -17.05 -2.82 -5.21
N GLN A 104 -18.15 -2.12 -5.54
CA GLN A 104 -19.41 -2.31 -4.84
C GLN A 104 -20.00 -3.70 -5.17
N ILE A 105 -20.55 -4.35 -4.16
CA ILE A 105 -21.00 -5.74 -4.22
C ILE A 105 -22.02 -6.03 -5.33
N ASP A 106 -22.86 -5.06 -5.69
CA ASP A 106 -23.88 -5.22 -6.74
C ASP A 106 -23.26 -5.43 -8.14
N ARG A 107 -22.02 -4.96 -8.33
CA ARG A 107 -21.27 -5.10 -9.58
C ARG A 107 -20.36 -6.33 -9.59
N GLU A 108 -20.20 -7.00 -8.44
CA GLU A 108 -19.36 -8.18 -8.32
C GLU A 108 -20.02 -9.40 -8.96
N ARG A 109 -19.26 -10.11 -9.77
CA ARG A 109 -19.68 -11.37 -10.41
C ARG A 109 -19.60 -12.58 -9.47
N HIS A 110 -18.68 -12.53 -8.50
CA HIS A 110 -18.44 -13.57 -7.50
C HIS A 110 -18.52 -12.97 -6.09
N PRO A 111 -19.73 -12.61 -5.61
CA PRO A 111 -19.91 -11.91 -4.34
C PRO A 111 -20.04 -12.87 -3.14
N ALA A 112 -20.07 -14.19 -3.36
CA ALA A 112 -20.54 -15.17 -2.40
C ALA A 112 -19.78 -15.15 -1.07
N ILE A 113 -18.46 -14.87 -1.06
CA ILE A 113 -17.67 -14.72 0.17
C ILE A 113 -18.23 -13.58 1.01
N MET A 114 -18.46 -12.42 0.39
CA MET A 114 -18.93 -11.23 1.08
C MET A 114 -20.42 -11.24 1.37
N LEU A 115 -21.22 -12.06 0.68
CA LEU A 115 -22.65 -12.30 0.96
C LEU A 115 -22.87 -13.46 1.93
N ALA A 116 -21.87 -14.27 2.20
CA ALA A 116 -21.92 -15.50 3.00
C ALA A 116 -22.85 -16.56 2.40
N GLU A 117 -22.84 -16.70 1.07
CA GLU A 117 -23.70 -17.61 0.31
C GLU A 117 -22.97 -18.92 0.00
N SER A 118 -23.33 -20.01 0.68
CA SER A 118 -22.84 -21.36 0.38
C SER A 118 -23.81 -22.09 -0.57
N PRO A 119 -23.30 -22.96 -1.48
CA PRO A 119 -21.93 -23.49 -1.52
C PRO A 119 -20.94 -22.63 -2.35
N GLU A 120 -21.38 -21.54 -2.95
CA GLU A 120 -20.54 -20.68 -3.82
C GLU A 120 -19.38 -20.06 -3.04
N ARG A 121 -19.61 -19.60 -1.80
CA ARG A 121 -18.58 -19.06 -0.91
C ARG A 121 -17.42 -20.06 -0.74
N ASP A 122 -17.74 -21.31 -0.51
CA ASP A 122 -16.75 -22.34 -0.21
C ASP A 122 -15.93 -22.67 -1.47
N ARG A 123 -16.59 -22.73 -2.63
CA ARG A 123 -15.92 -22.89 -3.94
C ARG A 123 -14.99 -21.72 -4.25
N ASP A 124 -15.40 -20.48 -3.99
CA ASP A 124 -14.57 -19.29 -4.21
C ASP A 124 -13.34 -19.28 -3.28
N ILE A 125 -13.50 -19.74 -2.03
CA ILE A 125 -12.39 -19.92 -1.10
C ILE A 125 -11.42 -21.00 -1.59
N GLU A 126 -11.89 -22.14 -2.07
CA GLU A 126 -11.06 -23.22 -2.64
C GLU A 126 -10.26 -22.73 -3.87
N GLN A 127 -10.88 -21.89 -4.71
CA GLN A 127 -10.18 -21.26 -5.84
C GLN A 127 -9.09 -20.29 -5.37
N LEU A 128 -9.33 -19.50 -4.32
CA LEU A 128 -8.30 -18.66 -3.72
C LEU A 128 -7.17 -19.46 -3.09
N GLN A 129 -7.47 -20.57 -2.44
CA GLN A 129 -6.45 -21.50 -1.93
C GLN A 129 -5.60 -22.07 -3.07
N THR A 130 -6.23 -22.41 -4.20
CA THR A 130 -5.52 -22.82 -5.41
C THR A 130 -4.64 -21.71 -5.96
N LEU A 131 -5.12 -20.46 -5.98
CA LEU A 131 -4.32 -19.31 -6.36
C LEU A 131 -3.09 -19.12 -5.45
N VAL A 132 -3.24 -19.30 -4.13
CA VAL A 132 -2.11 -19.25 -3.18
C VAL A 132 -1.04 -20.29 -3.52
N LYS A 133 -1.44 -21.55 -3.81
CA LYS A 133 -0.54 -22.63 -4.23
C LYS A 133 0.17 -22.27 -5.54
N ASN A 134 -0.57 -21.73 -6.50
CA ASN A 134 -0.02 -21.31 -7.80
C ASN A 134 0.94 -20.12 -7.65
N CYS A 135 0.66 -19.16 -6.76
CA CYS A 135 1.58 -18.06 -6.44
C CYS A 135 2.91 -18.61 -5.90
N ALA A 136 2.87 -19.56 -4.96
CA ALA A 136 4.07 -20.19 -4.43
C ALA A 136 4.88 -20.90 -5.53
N ALA A 137 4.21 -21.71 -6.36
CA ALA A 137 4.83 -22.43 -7.47
C ALA A 137 5.39 -21.49 -8.56
N ALA A 138 4.78 -20.32 -8.75
CA ALA A 138 5.26 -19.26 -9.64
C ALA A 138 6.34 -18.36 -9.01
N GLY A 139 6.63 -18.48 -7.70
CA GLY A 139 7.59 -17.64 -6.99
C GLY A 139 7.10 -16.21 -6.75
N ILE A 140 5.79 -16.00 -6.66
CA ILE A 140 5.19 -14.68 -6.36
C ILE A 140 4.79 -14.68 -4.88
N PRO A 141 5.35 -13.78 -4.05
CA PRO A 141 5.33 -13.93 -2.59
C PRO A 141 4.06 -13.45 -1.88
N ALA A 142 3.14 -12.82 -2.60
CA ALA A 142 1.96 -12.22 -1.97
C ALA A 142 0.75 -12.12 -2.90
N PHE A 143 -0.43 -11.97 -2.32
CA PHE A 143 -1.61 -11.47 -3.02
C PHE A 143 -2.33 -10.39 -2.21
N LYS A 144 -2.96 -9.45 -2.91
CA LYS A 144 -3.73 -8.34 -2.34
C LYS A 144 -5.22 -8.59 -2.54
N TYR A 145 -6.03 -8.34 -1.51
CA TYR A 145 -7.48 -8.49 -1.56
C TYR A 145 -8.19 -7.46 -0.70
N ASN A 146 -9.50 -7.32 -0.91
CA ASN A 146 -10.37 -6.43 -0.15
C ASN A 146 -11.52 -7.22 0.45
N MET A 147 -11.85 -6.96 1.70
CA MET A 147 -13.10 -7.44 2.31
C MET A 147 -14.07 -6.27 2.39
N SER A 148 -14.72 -5.96 1.26
CA SER A 148 -15.58 -4.79 1.11
C SER A 148 -16.91 -5.16 0.47
N ILE A 149 -17.97 -4.47 0.88
CA ILE A 149 -19.32 -4.57 0.31
C ILE A 149 -19.64 -3.30 -0.51
N LEU A 150 -19.26 -2.14 0.02
CA LEU A 150 -19.61 -0.86 -0.59
C LEU A 150 -18.57 -0.36 -1.62
N GLY A 151 -17.38 -0.97 -1.66
CA GLY A 151 -16.29 -0.48 -2.48
C GLY A 151 -15.69 0.83 -1.96
N VAL A 152 -15.08 1.61 -2.86
CA VAL A 152 -14.56 2.95 -2.56
C VAL A 152 -15.70 3.97 -2.65
N LEU A 153 -15.90 4.73 -1.58
CA LEU A 153 -16.94 5.75 -1.50
C LEU A 153 -16.34 7.13 -1.69
N ARG A 154 -16.88 7.88 -2.64
CA ARG A 154 -16.53 9.29 -2.90
C ARG A 154 -17.79 10.06 -3.31
N LEU A 155 -17.76 11.37 -3.11
CA LEU A 155 -18.79 12.25 -3.66
C LEU A 155 -18.75 12.22 -5.19
N PRO A 156 -19.90 12.34 -5.87
CA PRO A 156 -19.94 12.42 -7.34
C PRO A 156 -19.18 13.63 -7.88
N ALA A 157 -19.27 14.77 -7.19
CA ALA A 157 -18.58 16.00 -7.56
C ALA A 157 -17.11 15.94 -7.13
N ARG A 158 -16.22 16.29 -8.05
CA ARG A 158 -14.79 16.45 -7.74
C ARG A 158 -14.51 17.89 -7.31
N VAL A 159 -13.48 18.06 -6.51
CA VAL A 159 -13.04 19.37 -6.00
C VAL A 159 -11.94 19.92 -6.92
N PRO A 160 -11.95 21.23 -7.26
CA PRO A 160 -10.84 21.85 -7.99
C PRO A 160 -9.50 21.72 -7.25
N GLY A 161 -8.46 21.39 -7.99
CA GLY A 161 -7.08 21.27 -7.51
C GLY A 161 -6.16 22.32 -8.11
N ARG A 162 -4.86 22.14 -7.97
CA ARG A 162 -3.85 23.01 -8.58
C ARG A 162 -3.82 22.82 -10.10
N GLY A 163 -3.50 23.89 -10.82
CA GLY A 163 -3.67 23.93 -12.27
C GLY A 163 -5.14 23.77 -12.61
N ASP A 164 -5.45 22.86 -13.51
CA ASP A 164 -6.81 22.46 -13.87
C ASP A 164 -7.15 21.03 -13.41
N ALA A 165 -6.32 20.47 -12.50
CA ALA A 165 -6.58 19.17 -11.90
C ALA A 165 -7.82 19.16 -11.02
N THR A 166 -8.42 18.00 -10.87
CA THR A 166 -9.56 17.76 -9.99
C THR A 166 -9.28 16.61 -9.02
N TYR A 167 -9.78 16.73 -7.81
CA TYR A 167 -9.56 15.81 -6.70
C TYR A 167 -10.82 15.06 -6.31
N SER A 168 -10.70 13.78 -5.99
CA SER A 168 -11.77 13.02 -5.35
C SER A 168 -11.95 13.49 -3.91
N ALA A 169 -13.17 13.56 -3.46
CA ALA A 169 -13.51 14.04 -2.12
C ALA A 169 -14.52 13.11 -1.44
N TRP A 170 -14.51 13.13 -0.13
CA TRP A 170 -15.52 12.53 0.71
C TRP A 170 -15.94 13.52 1.79
N ASN A 171 -17.23 13.65 2.01
CA ASN A 171 -17.84 14.36 3.11
C ASN A 171 -19.08 13.59 3.55
N PHE A 172 -19.01 12.98 4.72
CA PHE A 172 -20.09 12.12 5.21
C PHE A 172 -21.42 12.88 5.38
N LYS A 173 -21.36 14.18 5.72
CA LYS A 173 -22.56 15.01 5.87
C LYS A 173 -23.27 15.29 4.53
N GLU A 174 -22.50 15.32 3.44
CA GLU A 174 -23.01 15.54 2.08
C GLU A 174 -23.35 14.21 1.38
N ALA A 175 -22.79 13.11 1.86
CA ALA A 175 -23.12 11.78 1.38
C ALA A 175 -24.57 11.45 1.75
N HIS A 176 -25.23 10.66 0.91
CA HIS A 176 -26.62 10.24 1.14
C HIS A 176 -26.64 8.83 1.76
N PRO A 177 -26.47 8.68 3.11
CA PRO A 177 -26.39 7.37 3.75
C PRO A 177 -27.71 6.56 3.63
N ALA A 178 -28.83 7.23 3.37
CA ALA A 178 -30.14 6.63 3.16
C ALA A 178 -30.38 6.11 1.73
N THR A 179 -29.37 6.11 0.86
CA THR A 179 -29.47 5.51 -0.48
C THR A 179 -29.86 4.03 -0.38
N PRO A 180 -30.45 3.44 -1.45
CA PRO A 180 -30.90 2.06 -1.42
C PRO A 180 -29.82 1.11 -0.92
N LEU A 181 -30.23 0.10 -0.15
CA LEU A 181 -29.34 -0.97 0.29
C LEU A 181 -28.80 -1.70 -0.96
N THR A 182 -27.58 -2.18 -0.85
CA THR A 182 -27.03 -3.11 -1.85
C THR A 182 -27.73 -4.47 -1.74
N LYS A 183 -27.48 -5.39 -2.69
CA LYS A 183 -27.95 -6.78 -2.60
C LYS A 183 -27.53 -7.51 -1.32
N ALA A 184 -26.49 -7.00 -0.64
CA ALA A 184 -26.07 -7.53 0.67
C ALA A 184 -27.07 -7.24 1.81
N GLY A 185 -28.02 -6.33 1.62
CA GLY A 185 -28.97 -5.89 2.64
C GLY A 185 -28.27 -5.21 3.82
N ARG A 186 -28.85 -5.32 5.01
CA ARG A 186 -28.20 -4.84 6.25
C ARG A 186 -27.12 -5.80 6.70
N VAL A 187 -25.91 -5.26 6.88
CA VAL A 187 -24.74 -6.01 7.37
C VAL A 187 -24.17 -5.29 8.58
N THR A 188 -24.55 -5.79 9.76
CA THR A 188 -24.02 -5.30 11.04
C THR A 188 -22.57 -5.68 11.22
N ALA A 189 -21.86 -5.01 12.14
CA ALA A 189 -20.48 -5.32 12.49
C ALA A 189 -20.28 -6.81 12.84
N ASP A 190 -21.19 -7.40 13.63
CA ASP A 190 -21.10 -8.82 14.01
C ASP A 190 -21.17 -9.75 12.80
N ARG A 191 -22.11 -9.52 11.89
CA ARG A 191 -22.22 -10.28 10.65
C ARG A 191 -21.01 -10.08 9.73
N PHE A 192 -20.45 -8.88 9.74
CA PHE A 192 -19.26 -8.61 8.96
C PHE A 192 -18.04 -9.35 9.53
N TRP A 193 -17.88 -9.33 10.86
CA TRP A 193 -16.82 -10.08 11.54
C TRP A 193 -16.98 -11.61 11.37
N GLU A 194 -18.19 -12.13 11.39
CA GLU A 194 -18.45 -13.55 11.09
C GLU A 194 -17.92 -13.93 9.69
N ARG A 195 -18.23 -13.13 8.66
CA ARG A 195 -17.76 -13.35 7.28
C ARG A 195 -16.24 -13.30 7.18
N ILE A 196 -15.63 -12.32 7.83
CA ILE A 196 -14.15 -12.17 7.88
C ILE A 196 -13.53 -13.38 8.60
N THR A 197 -14.05 -13.78 9.75
CA THR A 197 -13.52 -14.89 10.54
C THR A 197 -13.61 -16.19 9.75
N TYR A 198 -14.76 -16.47 9.14
CA TYR A 198 -14.95 -17.64 8.30
C TYR A 198 -13.93 -17.74 7.17
N PHE A 199 -13.66 -16.62 6.51
CA PHE A 199 -12.67 -16.53 5.45
C PHE A 199 -11.24 -16.75 5.98
N LEU A 200 -10.85 -16.05 7.04
CA LEU A 200 -9.50 -16.11 7.58
C LEU A 200 -9.15 -17.49 8.14
N GLU A 201 -10.09 -18.16 8.81
CA GLU A 201 -9.88 -19.52 9.33
C GLU A 201 -9.54 -20.54 8.25
N ARG A 202 -10.01 -20.31 7.01
CA ARG A 202 -9.77 -21.20 5.86
C ARG A 202 -8.57 -20.79 5.02
N MET A 203 -8.30 -19.51 4.93
CA MET A 203 -7.25 -18.99 4.05
C MET A 203 -5.90 -18.89 4.73
N VAL A 204 -5.84 -18.43 6.00
CA VAL A 204 -4.57 -18.18 6.69
C VAL A 204 -3.73 -19.45 6.84
N PRO A 205 -4.29 -20.63 7.21
CA PRO A 205 -3.49 -21.86 7.28
C PRO A 205 -2.82 -22.23 5.95
N VAL A 206 -3.53 -22.04 4.82
CA VAL A 206 -2.98 -22.33 3.49
C VAL A 206 -1.91 -21.30 3.11
N ALA A 207 -2.14 -20.04 3.39
CA ALA A 207 -1.15 -18.98 3.17
C ALA A 207 0.14 -19.22 3.98
N GLU A 208 0.02 -19.71 5.20
CA GLU A 208 1.15 -20.07 6.07
C GLU A 208 1.90 -21.30 5.56
N GLU A 209 1.20 -22.35 5.16
CA GLU A 209 1.79 -23.56 4.56
C GLU A 209 2.63 -23.22 3.33
N TYR A 210 2.09 -22.40 2.43
CA TYR A 210 2.74 -22.02 1.17
C TYR A 210 3.61 -20.77 1.27
N LYS A 211 3.71 -20.13 2.45
CA LYS A 211 4.50 -18.93 2.72
C LYS A 211 4.12 -17.74 1.82
N ILE A 212 2.84 -17.58 1.54
CA ILE A 212 2.28 -16.49 0.73
C ILE A 212 1.63 -15.44 1.62
N ARG A 213 2.07 -14.19 1.51
CA ARG A 213 1.52 -13.08 2.28
C ARG A 213 0.13 -12.68 1.76
N MET A 214 -0.84 -12.67 2.65
CA MET A 214 -2.21 -12.20 2.41
C MET A 214 -2.31 -10.73 2.82
N ALA A 215 -2.35 -9.84 1.83
CA ALA A 215 -2.36 -8.39 2.05
C ALA A 215 -3.79 -7.82 1.92
N CYS A 216 -4.50 -7.68 3.04
CA CYS A 216 -5.85 -7.11 3.05
C CYS A 216 -5.81 -5.58 2.99
N HIS A 217 -6.58 -4.99 2.08
CA HIS A 217 -6.77 -3.55 1.99
C HIS A 217 -7.83 -3.10 3.02
N PRO A 218 -7.64 -1.97 3.71
CA PRO A 218 -8.67 -1.36 4.56
C PRO A 218 -9.93 -0.99 3.76
N GLN A 219 -11.05 -0.78 4.45
CA GLN A 219 -12.26 -0.26 3.81
C GLN A 219 -12.15 1.24 3.59
N ASP A 220 -12.32 1.69 2.37
CA ASP A 220 -12.08 3.07 1.90
C ASP A 220 -13.39 3.79 1.52
N PRO A 221 -13.73 4.87 2.24
CA PRO A 221 -13.22 5.29 3.56
C PRO A 221 -13.84 4.48 4.69
N GLY A 222 -13.38 4.73 5.92
CA GLY A 222 -14.16 4.42 7.11
C GLY A 222 -15.44 5.26 7.15
N VAL A 223 -16.46 4.79 7.87
CA VAL A 223 -17.70 5.53 8.09
C VAL A 223 -18.01 5.52 9.58
N PRO A 224 -18.88 6.43 10.05
CA PRO A 224 -19.34 6.42 11.43
C PRO A 224 -20.01 5.09 11.85
N PRO A 225 -20.16 4.83 13.15
CA PRO A 225 -20.71 3.56 13.66
C PRO A 225 -22.12 3.21 13.17
N GLU A 226 -22.91 4.21 12.78
CA GLU A 226 -24.23 4.00 12.17
C GLU A 226 -24.18 3.37 10.78
N GLY A 227 -22.98 3.22 10.23
CA GLY A 227 -22.74 2.62 8.93
C GLY A 227 -23.10 3.51 7.74
N TYR A 228 -23.01 2.96 6.54
CA TYR A 228 -23.42 3.60 5.30
C TYR A 228 -24.16 2.59 4.41
N GLN A 229 -25.28 2.99 3.81
CA GLN A 229 -26.13 2.07 3.00
C GLN A 229 -26.45 0.75 3.75
N GLY A 230 -26.67 0.81 5.06
CA GLY A 230 -26.98 -0.35 5.89
C GLY A 230 -25.80 -1.29 6.19
N VAL A 231 -24.58 -0.88 5.89
CA VAL A 231 -23.35 -1.70 6.09
C VAL A 231 -22.41 -1.01 7.07
N ASP A 232 -22.03 -1.73 8.13
CA ASP A 232 -20.97 -1.30 9.03
C ASP A 232 -19.60 -1.59 8.40
N ARG A 233 -18.68 -0.61 8.45
CA ARG A 233 -17.34 -0.75 7.87
C ARG A 233 -16.31 -1.08 8.95
N VAL A 234 -16.22 -2.36 9.29
CA VAL A 234 -15.40 -2.85 10.41
C VAL A 234 -13.88 -2.73 10.19
N LEU A 235 -13.42 -2.66 8.94
CA LEU A 235 -12.03 -2.40 8.57
C LEU A 235 -11.81 -0.91 8.20
N GLY A 236 -12.71 -0.04 8.59
CA GLY A 236 -12.65 1.40 8.40
C GLY A 236 -12.12 2.17 9.61
N THR A 237 -11.49 1.50 10.57
CA THR A 237 -10.84 2.09 11.75
C THR A 237 -9.52 1.38 12.06
N VAL A 238 -8.60 2.09 12.71
CA VAL A 238 -7.32 1.49 13.17
C VAL A 238 -7.57 0.32 14.12
N ASP A 239 -8.54 0.43 15.04
CA ASP A 239 -8.87 -0.66 15.96
C ASP A 239 -9.53 -1.84 15.25
N GLY A 240 -10.33 -1.60 14.22
CA GLY A 240 -10.83 -2.65 13.33
C GLY A 240 -9.70 -3.41 12.64
N LEU A 241 -8.66 -2.71 12.15
CA LEU A 241 -7.49 -3.35 11.56
C LEU A 241 -6.68 -4.17 12.59
N LYS A 242 -6.55 -3.67 13.84
CA LYS A 242 -5.94 -4.45 14.93
C LYS A 242 -6.73 -5.72 15.23
N LYS A 243 -8.07 -5.62 15.37
CA LYS A 243 -8.95 -6.77 15.57
C LYS A 243 -8.84 -7.77 14.41
N PHE A 244 -8.87 -7.30 13.18
CA PHE A 244 -8.70 -8.13 11.98
C PHE A 244 -7.44 -9.01 12.05
N LEU A 245 -6.31 -8.41 12.38
CA LEU A 245 -5.03 -9.13 12.47
C LEU A 245 -4.96 -10.12 13.64
N SER A 246 -5.76 -9.92 14.70
CA SER A 246 -5.80 -10.80 15.87
C SER A 246 -6.69 -12.02 15.70
N ILE A 247 -7.59 -12.06 14.71
CA ILE A 247 -8.54 -13.18 14.50
C ILE A 247 -7.80 -14.48 14.21
N LYS A 248 -6.78 -14.42 13.34
CA LYS A 248 -5.92 -15.57 13.01
C LYS A 248 -4.51 -15.05 12.82
N GLU A 249 -3.77 -14.94 13.91
CA GLU A 249 -2.42 -14.39 13.86
C GLU A 249 -1.46 -15.31 13.09
N SER A 250 -0.74 -14.75 12.12
CA SER A 250 0.26 -15.44 11.30
C SER A 250 1.23 -14.43 10.71
N PRO A 251 2.50 -14.77 10.48
CA PRO A 251 3.43 -13.92 9.73
C PRO A 251 3.03 -13.74 8.26
N TYR A 252 2.07 -14.49 7.77
CA TYR A 252 1.53 -14.40 6.41
C TYR A 252 0.16 -13.71 6.34
N HIS A 253 -0.39 -13.28 7.46
CA HIS A 253 -1.61 -12.49 7.56
C HIS A 253 -1.26 -11.04 7.93
N GLY A 254 -1.55 -10.11 7.02
CA GLY A 254 -1.18 -8.71 7.16
C GLY A 254 -1.99 -7.77 6.26
N LEU A 255 -1.48 -6.59 6.05
CA LEU A 255 -2.16 -5.50 5.38
C LEU A 255 -1.49 -5.13 4.05
N ASN A 256 -2.32 -4.87 3.05
CA ASN A 256 -2.03 -3.87 2.05
C ASN A 256 -2.35 -2.51 2.71
N PHE A 257 -1.37 -1.94 3.37
CA PHE A 257 -1.53 -0.74 4.18
C PHE A 257 -1.72 0.47 3.26
N CYS A 258 -2.97 0.80 2.93
CA CYS A 258 -3.25 2.03 2.22
C CYS A 258 -3.10 3.21 3.20
N GLN A 259 -1.96 3.90 3.13
CA GLN A 259 -1.68 5.04 4.01
C GLN A 259 -2.74 6.14 3.85
N GLY A 260 -3.21 6.38 2.62
CA GLY A 260 -4.30 7.33 2.39
C GLY A 260 -5.58 6.92 3.13
N THR A 261 -6.05 5.68 2.91
CA THR A 261 -7.26 5.18 3.58
C THR A 261 -7.10 5.15 5.11
N VAL A 262 -5.93 4.80 5.64
CA VAL A 262 -5.69 4.87 7.09
C VAL A 262 -5.69 6.31 7.58
N SER A 263 -5.16 7.26 6.81
CA SER A 263 -5.26 8.70 7.12
C SER A 263 -6.71 9.19 7.18
N GLU A 264 -7.58 8.65 6.32
CA GLU A 264 -9.03 8.92 6.32
C GLU A 264 -9.77 8.39 7.57
N MET A 265 -9.12 7.59 8.41
CA MET A 265 -9.65 7.09 9.69
C MET A 265 -9.33 8.00 10.89
N LEU A 266 -8.42 8.97 10.69
CA LEU A 266 -7.80 9.75 11.76
C LEU A 266 -8.39 11.16 11.86
N GLN A 267 -8.33 11.75 13.06
CA GLN A 267 -8.75 13.13 13.27
C GLN A 267 -7.64 14.13 12.94
N ASP A 268 -6.39 13.78 13.16
CA ASP A 268 -5.20 14.54 12.77
C ASP A 268 -4.22 13.62 12.03
N PRO A 269 -4.48 13.35 10.72
CA PRO A 269 -3.63 12.45 9.94
C PRO A 269 -2.16 12.84 9.93
N GLY A 270 -1.86 14.16 9.96
CA GLY A 270 -0.50 14.68 9.95
C GLY A 270 0.34 14.26 11.16
N LYS A 271 -0.31 13.99 12.28
CA LYS A 271 0.36 13.53 13.51
C LYS A 271 0.19 12.03 13.75
N GLU A 272 -1.04 11.55 13.68
CA GLU A 272 -1.39 10.21 14.14
C GLU A 272 -0.87 9.09 13.24
N ILE A 273 -0.77 9.33 11.93
CA ILE A 273 -0.40 8.28 10.96
C ILE A 273 0.97 7.65 11.24
N LEU A 274 1.92 8.44 11.73
CA LEU A 274 3.27 7.97 11.99
C LEU A 274 3.29 6.88 13.07
N ASP A 275 2.48 7.03 14.11
CA ASP A 275 2.36 6.03 15.18
C ASP A 275 1.60 4.78 14.70
N VAL A 276 0.63 4.95 13.80
CA VAL A 276 -0.06 3.82 13.18
C VAL A 276 0.90 3.00 12.30
N ILE A 277 1.76 3.67 11.52
CA ILE A 277 2.80 2.99 10.72
C ILE A 277 3.76 2.23 11.65
N ARG A 278 4.22 2.85 12.76
CA ARG A 278 5.08 2.18 13.76
C ARG A 278 4.40 0.95 14.35
N TYR A 279 3.11 1.09 14.71
CA TYR A 279 2.36 -0.01 15.32
C TYR A 279 2.31 -1.25 14.43
N PHE A 280 1.89 -1.12 13.18
CA PHE A 280 1.79 -2.26 12.26
C PHE A 280 3.15 -2.66 11.69
N GLY A 281 4.02 -1.71 11.42
CA GLY A 281 5.35 -1.94 10.84
C GLY A 281 6.29 -2.70 11.78
N SER A 282 6.37 -2.33 13.07
CA SER A 282 7.18 -3.04 14.06
C SER A 282 6.72 -4.49 14.27
N ARG A 283 5.45 -4.77 14.04
CA ARG A 283 4.85 -6.11 14.07
C ARG A 283 4.99 -6.87 12.75
N LYS A 284 5.63 -6.26 11.74
CA LYS A 284 5.82 -6.84 10.40
C LYS A 284 4.49 -7.20 9.71
N LYS A 285 3.43 -6.41 9.97
CA LYS A 285 2.10 -6.62 9.42
C LYS A 285 1.80 -5.76 8.18
N ILE A 286 2.75 -4.95 7.73
CA ILE A 286 2.64 -4.17 6.49
C ILE A 286 3.34 -4.95 5.37
N PHE A 287 2.56 -5.45 4.40
CA PHE A 287 3.08 -6.25 3.28
C PHE A 287 3.22 -5.47 1.99
N ASN A 288 2.37 -4.48 1.81
CA ASN A 288 2.38 -3.52 0.72
C ASN A 288 1.87 -2.18 1.22
N VAL A 289 2.24 -1.07 0.58
CA VAL A 289 1.78 0.27 0.93
C VAL A 289 1.23 0.98 -0.30
N HIS A 290 -0.03 1.41 -0.23
CA HIS A 290 -0.54 2.47 -1.08
C HIS A 290 -0.16 3.82 -0.45
N PHE A 291 0.82 4.48 -1.05
CA PHE A 291 1.44 5.67 -0.51
C PHE A 291 0.76 6.92 -1.08
N ARG A 292 -0.47 7.14 -0.63
CA ARG A 292 -1.37 8.23 -1.02
C ARG A 292 -1.48 9.24 0.10
N ASN A 293 -1.68 10.52 -0.24
CA ASN A 293 -1.91 11.61 0.70
C ASN A 293 -3.33 12.16 0.58
N ILE A 294 -3.81 12.70 1.68
CA ILE A 294 -5.09 13.39 1.76
C ILE A 294 -4.91 14.75 2.44
N ARG A 295 -5.84 15.66 2.20
CA ARG A 295 -6.05 16.87 2.99
C ARG A 295 -7.39 16.74 3.69
N GLY A 296 -7.42 16.98 5.00
CA GLY A 296 -8.61 16.83 5.83
C GLY A 296 -8.47 15.72 6.88
N HIS A 297 -9.55 15.15 7.27
CA HIS A 297 -9.62 14.23 8.38
C HIS A 297 -10.76 13.22 8.19
N ARG A 298 -10.95 12.34 9.17
CA ARG A 298 -12.05 11.39 9.20
C ARG A 298 -13.37 12.07 8.84
N ASP A 299 -14.15 11.43 7.99
CA ASP A 299 -15.46 11.84 7.50
C ASP A 299 -15.48 13.09 6.59
N ASN A 300 -14.34 13.79 6.42
CA ASN A 300 -14.25 14.95 5.53
C ASN A 300 -12.82 15.14 5.01
N PHE A 301 -12.55 14.71 3.78
CA PHE A 301 -11.22 14.79 3.18
C PHE A 301 -11.26 14.94 1.65
N VAL A 302 -10.10 15.28 1.12
CA VAL A 302 -9.84 15.37 -0.33
C VAL A 302 -8.56 14.57 -0.64
N GLU A 303 -8.60 13.74 -1.69
CA GLU A 303 -7.41 13.05 -2.20
C GLU A 303 -6.59 14.02 -3.05
N VAL A 304 -5.36 14.29 -2.67
CA VAL A 304 -4.52 15.31 -3.28
C VAL A 304 -3.23 14.73 -3.88
N TYR A 305 -2.44 15.55 -4.54
CA TYR A 305 -1.08 15.16 -4.90
C TYR A 305 -0.24 14.85 -3.65
N PRO A 306 0.80 14.00 -3.76
CA PRO A 306 1.58 13.55 -2.61
C PRO A 306 2.23 14.69 -1.80
N ASP A 307 2.51 15.82 -2.45
CA ASP A 307 3.14 17.01 -1.86
C ASP A 307 2.15 18.02 -1.26
N GLU A 308 0.84 17.82 -1.42
CA GLU A 308 -0.19 18.76 -0.99
C GLU A 308 -0.99 18.32 0.25
N GLY A 309 -0.80 17.09 0.73
CA GLY A 309 -1.58 16.56 1.82
C GLY A 309 -1.02 16.87 3.21
N ASP A 310 -1.80 16.51 4.22
CA ASP A 310 -1.49 16.79 5.62
C ASP A 310 -0.38 15.87 6.17
N VAL A 311 -0.16 14.72 5.54
CA VAL A 311 0.90 13.79 5.95
C VAL A 311 2.25 14.23 5.37
N ASN A 312 3.22 14.45 6.24
CA ASN A 312 4.59 14.70 5.83
C ASN A 312 5.25 13.39 5.34
N PHE A 313 5.40 13.24 4.04
CA PHE A 313 5.92 12.03 3.41
C PHE A 313 7.39 11.75 3.73
N VAL A 314 8.21 12.78 3.99
CA VAL A 314 9.60 12.57 4.47
C VAL A 314 9.58 11.83 5.79
N LYS A 315 8.78 12.32 6.76
CA LYS A 315 8.63 11.67 8.07
C LYS A 315 8.02 10.28 7.96
N ALA A 316 7.04 10.08 7.09
CA ALA A 316 6.44 8.76 6.85
C ALA A 316 7.50 7.76 6.34
N ILE A 317 8.33 8.13 5.36
CA ILE A 317 9.40 7.27 4.83
C ILE A 317 10.47 7.01 5.92
N GLN A 318 10.79 7.99 6.76
CA GLN A 318 11.69 7.78 7.90
C GLN A 318 11.12 6.71 8.86
N VAL A 319 9.81 6.74 9.13
CA VAL A 319 9.16 5.72 9.97
C VAL A 319 9.15 4.35 9.29
N TYR A 320 8.89 4.26 7.98
CA TYR A 320 9.03 2.99 7.24
C TYR A 320 10.47 2.45 7.31
N LYS A 321 11.48 3.32 7.24
CA LYS A 321 12.90 2.96 7.44
C LYS A 321 13.15 2.49 8.88
N GLU A 322 12.59 3.20 9.87
CA GLU A 322 12.68 2.85 11.30
C GLU A 322 12.20 1.42 11.58
N VAL A 323 11.09 1.00 10.98
CA VAL A 323 10.47 -0.32 11.18
C VAL A 323 10.97 -1.41 10.22
N ASP A 324 12.02 -1.15 9.43
CA ASP A 324 12.59 -2.07 8.42
C ASP A 324 11.57 -2.52 7.35
N TYR A 325 10.69 -1.64 6.94
CA TYR A 325 9.79 -1.97 5.86
C TYR A 325 10.56 -2.10 4.54
N SER A 326 10.41 -3.24 3.87
CA SER A 326 11.14 -3.58 2.63
C SER A 326 10.23 -3.85 1.42
N GLY A 327 8.92 -3.62 1.57
CA GLY A 327 7.94 -3.78 0.50
C GLY A 327 7.85 -2.57 -0.42
N MET A 328 6.82 -2.56 -1.28
CA MET A 328 6.60 -1.46 -2.21
C MET A 328 5.91 -0.27 -1.53
N LEU A 329 6.35 0.93 -1.87
CA LEU A 329 5.58 2.17 -1.76
C LEU A 329 5.04 2.47 -3.16
N MET A 330 3.73 2.50 -3.33
CA MET A 330 3.13 2.73 -4.64
C MET A 330 2.06 3.81 -4.59
N PRO A 331 2.00 4.70 -5.58
CA PRO A 331 0.83 5.57 -5.73
C PRO A 331 -0.41 4.71 -5.96
N ASP A 332 -1.53 5.22 -5.49
CA ASP A 332 -2.84 4.57 -5.59
C ASP A 332 -3.79 5.42 -6.44
N HIS A 333 -4.66 6.20 -5.82
CA HIS A 333 -5.43 7.19 -6.52
C HIS A 333 -4.57 8.42 -6.83
N VAL A 334 -4.75 9.00 -8.02
CA VAL A 334 -4.08 10.23 -8.43
C VAL A 334 -5.11 11.27 -8.88
N PRO A 335 -4.81 12.57 -8.75
CA PRO A 335 -5.63 13.62 -9.32
C PRO A 335 -5.85 13.43 -10.82
N GLN A 336 -6.98 13.92 -11.32
CA GLN A 336 -7.31 13.88 -12.74
C GLN A 336 -7.14 15.27 -13.36
N ALA A 337 -6.57 15.34 -14.55
CA ALA A 337 -6.45 16.54 -15.33
C ALA A 337 -7.04 16.32 -16.75
N PRO A 338 -7.58 17.36 -17.41
CA PRO A 338 -8.19 17.22 -18.74
C PRO A 338 -7.25 16.70 -19.82
N ASP A 339 -5.95 17.02 -19.71
CA ASP A 339 -4.91 16.62 -20.65
C ASP A 339 -4.20 15.30 -20.24
N ASP A 340 -4.62 14.67 -19.14
CA ASP A 340 -4.07 13.40 -18.63
C ASP A 340 -5.14 12.31 -18.48
N PRO A 341 -5.81 11.90 -19.56
CA PRO A 341 -6.79 10.84 -19.51
C PRO A 341 -6.16 9.52 -19.08
N GLY A 342 -6.54 9.03 -17.89
CA GLY A 342 -5.96 7.83 -17.28
C GLY A 342 -4.82 8.09 -16.31
N GLY A 343 -4.48 9.34 -16.01
CA GLY A 343 -3.60 9.76 -14.93
C GLY A 343 -2.12 9.42 -15.13
N GLN A 344 -1.66 9.23 -16.38
CA GLN A 344 -0.28 8.79 -16.64
C GLN A 344 0.76 9.80 -16.19
N GLN A 345 0.52 11.12 -16.42
CA GLN A 345 1.41 12.19 -15.97
C GLN A 345 1.37 12.31 -14.44
N SER A 346 0.18 12.25 -13.86
CA SER A 346 -0.01 12.27 -12.42
C SER A 346 0.69 11.08 -11.74
N PHE A 347 0.59 9.88 -12.29
CA PHE A 347 1.36 8.72 -11.82
C PHE A 347 2.88 8.92 -11.97
N ALA A 348 3.34 9.45 -13.10
CA ALA A 348 4.75 9.71 -13.33
C ALA A 348 5.32 10.70 -12.31
N PHE A 349 4.57 11.77 -12.00
CA PHE A 349 4.91 12.71 -10.93
C PHE A 349 5.04 11.99 -9.58
N CYS A 350 4.05 11.17 -9.22
CA CYS A 350 4.08 10.39 -7.98
C CYS A 350 5.28 9.44 -7.92
N PHE A 351 5.62 8.75 -9.01
CA PHE A 351 6.81 7.87 -9.07
C PHE A 351 8.10 8.63 -8.82
N GLY A 352 8.28 9.78 -9.48
CA GLY A 352 9.44 10.65 -9.29
C GLY A 352 9.54 11.14 -7.85
N TYR A 353 8.44 11.62 -7.29
CA TYR A 353 8.36 12.14 -5.93
C TYR A 353 8.70 11.07 -4.88
N ILE A 354 8.04 9.90 -4.92
CA ILE A 354 8.30 8.81 -3.98
C ILE A 354 9.75 8.34 -4.08
N ARG A 355 10.27 8.16 -5.30
CA ARG A 355 11.65 7.72 -5.52
C ARG A 355 12.65 8.71 -4.95
N ALA A 356 12.48 10.01 -5.20
CA ALA A 356 13.35 11.06 -4.67
C ALA A 356 13.35 11.07 -3.14
N LEU A 357 12.18 10.90 -2.51
CA LEU A 357 12.08 10.85 -1.05
C LEU A 357 12.76 9.61 -0.46
N ILE A 358 12.62 8.42 -1.08
CA ILE A 358 13.33 7.21 -0.63
C ILE A 358 14.84 7.44 -0.69
N GLN A 359 15.35 8.01 -1.78
CA GLN A 359 16.78 8.31 -1.95
C GLN A 359 17.27 9.33 -0.93
N ALA A 360 16.50 10.40 -0.69
CA ALA A 360 16.85 11.43 0.28
C ALA A 360 16.92 10.86 1.70
N VAL A 361 15.91 10.10 2.11
CA VAL A 361 15.86 9.49 3.46
C VAL A 361 16.93 8.41 3.63
N ASP A 362 17.33 7.71 2.56
CA ASP A 362 18.44 6.76 2.62
C ASP A 362 19.77 7.45 2.95
N GLN A 363 19.97 8.68 2.47
CA GLN A 363 21.16 9.49 2.70
C GLN A 363 21.16 10.27 4.01
N MET A 364 20.02 10.42 4.67
CA MET A 364 19.90 11.17 5.93
C MET A 364 20.45 10.42 7.16
N GLY A 365 21.01 9.24 7.03
CA GLY A 365 21.65 8.49 8.11
C GLY A 365 20.74 7.43 8.70
#